data_353af8296a47c94335529e6e1231fae3
#
_entry.id   353af8296a47c94335529e6e1231fae3
#
_cell.length_a   1.000
_cell.length_b   1.000
_cell.length_c   1.000
_cell.angle_alpha   90.00
_cell.angle_beta   90.00
_cell.angle_gamma   90.00
#
_symmetry.space_group_name_H-M   'P 1'
#
loop_
_entity.id
_entity.type
_entity.pdbx_description
1 polymer ?
#
loop_
_entity_poly.entity_id
_entity_poly.type
_entity_poly.pdbx_seq_one_letter_code
_entity_poly.pdbx_strand_id
1 'polypeptide(L)'
;MSESTVEVLPELKQIVGALLFAAKEPLTIKRMRKAMIETGNGFGGPYEQYAKATDVQIEGAIEQLTEDLDKAKVGLEVAHVAGAYRLQNDAACGPFVRALLEKNQAMRLSKPALETLAIVAYRQPCLRSEIEEVRGVSVDAVLRKLIDMQLVRVVKRSELPGRPWLFGTTQKFLEHFGINDINDLPGSQELKRAMPVEEKKKAATTEDLPEIEKELKEKSEAADTDVSMAALDEEIQQDET
;
A
#
# COMPACT_ATOMS: atom_id res chain seq x y z
N MET A 1 -5.46 32.62 -42.62
CA MET A 1 -6.35 31.45 -42.70
C MET A 1 -5.98 30.60 -41.51
N SER A 2 -6.71 30.74 -40.40
CA SER A 2 -6.48 29.94 -39.19
C SER A 2 -7.18 28.61 -39.41
N GLU A 3 -6.42 27.54 -39.62
CA GLU A 3 -6.95 26.16 -39.53
C GLU A 3 -7.52 25.99 -38.13
N SER A 4 -8.82 25.98 -38.02
CA SER A 4 -9.53 25.52 -36.82
C SER A 4 -9.24 24.02 -36.67
N THR A 5 -8.21 23.71 -35.92
CA THR A 5 -7.98 22.35 -35.44
C THR A 5 -9.25 21.93 -34.68
N VAL A 6 -10.03 21.06 -35.28
CA VAL A 6 -11.16 20.42 -34.57
C VAL A 6 -10.54 19.66 -33.40
N GLU A 7 -10.62 20.21 -32.22
CA GLU A 7 -10.14 19.57 -31.00
C GLU A 7 -11.02 18.34 -30.76
N VAL A 8 -10.56 17.17 -31.21
CA VAL A 8 -11.24 15.89 -30.99
C VAL A 8 -11.10 15.59 -29.50
N LEU A 9 -12.19 15.76 -28.79
CA LEU A 9 -12.23 15.46 -27.36
C LEU A 9 -11.97 13.96 -27.12
N PRO A 10 -11.12 13.62 -26.15
CA PRO A 10 -10.81 12.21 -25.86
C PRO A 10 -12.01 11.46 -25.32
N GLU A 11 -12.13 10.18 -25.67
CA GLU A 11 -13.12 9.30 -25.05
C GLU A 11 -12.80 9.08 -23.56
N LEU A 12 -13.83 8.74 -22.77
CA LEU A 12 -13.67 8.54 -21.33
C LEU A 12 -12.61 7.46 -21.02
N LYS A 13 -12.56 6.36 -21.82
CA LYS A 13 -11.55 5.31 -21.67
C LYS A 13 -10.12 5.80 -21.91
N GLN A 14 -9.92 6.75 -22.82
CA GLN A 14 -8.61 7.33 -23.08
C GLN A 14 -8.15 8.21 -21.90
N ILE A 15 -9.08 8.96 -21.31
CA ILE A 15 -8.80 9.74 -20.09
C ILE A 15 -8.44 8.81 -18.94
N VAL A 16 -9.21 7.76 -18.71
CA VAL A 16 -8.93 6.75 -17.68
C VAL A 16 -7.55 6.12 -17.91
N GLY A 17 -7.24 5.72 -19.14
CA GLY A 17 -5.93 5.17 -19.49
C GLY A 17 -4.77 6.14 -19.20
N ALA A 18 -4.93 7.41 -19.56
CA ALA A 18 -3.95 8.45 -19.29
C ALA A 18 -3.75 8.69 -17.78
N LEU A 19 -4.83 8.70 -17.00
CA LEU A 19 -4.76 8.85 -15.55
C LEU A 19 -4.05 7.65 -14.90
N LEU A 20 -4.38 6.43 -15.30
CA LEU A 20 -3.74 5.21 -14.80
C LEU A 20 -2.26 5.15 -15.16
N PHE A 21 -1.88 5.60 -16.37
CA PHE A 21 -0.49 5.66 -16.81
C PHE A 21 0.34 6.68 -16.04
N ALA A 22 -0.25 7.87 -15.76
CA ALA A 22 0.43 8.95 -15.05
C ALA A 22 0.52 8.72 -13.54
N ALA A 23 -0.32 7.84 -13.00
CA ALA A 23 -0.41 7.62 -11.56
C ALA A 23 0.77 6.80 -11.04
N LYS A 24 1.37 7.25 -9.93
CA LYS A 24 2.43 6.51 -9.21
C LYS A 24 1.86 5.44 -8.26
N GLU A 25 0.60 5.58 -7.87
CA GLU A 25 -0.12 4.72 -6.94
C GLU A 25 -1.44 4.29 -7.57
N PRO A 26 -2.03 3.15 -7.17
CA PRO A 26 -3.34 2.74 -7.65
C PRO A 26 -4.38 3.84 -7.43
N LEU A 27 -5.27 4.05 -8.40
CA LEU A 27 -6.31 5.07 -8.39
C LEU A 27 -7.67 4.46 -8.09
N THR A 28 -8.35 4.99 -7.09
CA THR A 28 -9.76 4.70 -6.86
C THR A 28 -10.64 5.46 -7.86
N ILE A 29 -11.84 4.95 -8.15
CA ILE A 29 -12.83 5.61 -9.00
C ILE A 29 -13.11 7.03 -8.50
N LYS A 30 -13.23 7.21 -7.18
CA LYS A 30 -13.43 8.52 -6.56
C LYS A 30 -12.30 9.51 -6.88
N ARG A 31 -11.05 9.05 -6.90
CA ARG A 31 -9.88 9.89 -7.22
C ARG A 31 -9.84 10.24 -8.70
N MET A 32 -10.18 9.31 -9.59
CA MET A 32 -10.32 9.57 -11.04
C MET A 32 -11.42 10.61 -11.30
N ARG A 33 -12.59 10.40 -10.70
CA ARG A 33 -13.73 11.34 -10.80
C ARG A 33 -13.36 12.73 -10.29
N LYS A 34 -12.65 12.82 -9.16
CA LYS A 34 -12.18 14.11 -8.62
C LYS A 34 -11.31 14.85 -9.64
N ALA A 35 -10.34 14.15 -10.27
CA ALA A 35 -9.50 14.75 -11.31
C ALA A 35 -10.32 15.25 -12.51
N MET A 36 -11.34 14.49 -12.94
CA MET A 36 -12.22 14.90 -14.04
C MET A 36 -13.06 16.11 -13.68
N ILE A 37 -13.57 16.21 -12.43
CA ILE A 37 -14.31 17.38 -11.93
C ILE A 37 -13.39 18.60 -11.89
N GLU A 38 -12.19 18.47 -11.36
CA GLU A 38 -11.20 19.58 -11.31
C GLU A 38 -10.84 20.07 -12.70
N THR A 39 -10.66 19.15 -13.66
CA THR A 39 -10.39 19.50 -15.07
C THR A 39 -11.58 20.24 -15.70
N GLY A 40 -12.81 19.73 -15.56
CA GLY A 40 -14.01 20.35 -16.12
C GLY A 40 -14.26 21.73 -15.55
N ASN A 41 -14.06 21.92 -14.25
CA ASN A 41 -14.23 23.22 -13.59
C ASN A 41 -13.09 24.22 -13.92
N GLY A 42 -11.87 23.71 -14.10
CA GLY A 42 -10.70 24.57 -14.35
C GLY A 42 -10.60 25.04 -15.81
N PHE A 43 -10.86 24.16 -16.77
CA PHE A 43 -10.77 24.48 -18.19
C PHE A 43 -12.11 24.92 -18.78
N GLY A 44 -13.25 24.48 -18.22
CA GLY A 44 -14.58 24.82 -18.71
C GLY A 44 -14.87 24.28 -20.13
N GLY A 45 -15.94 24.81 -20.74
CA GLY A 45 -16.29 24.54 -22.14
C GLY A 45 -16.47 23.02 -22.42
N PRO A 46 -15.79 22.49 -23.46
CA PRO A 46 -15.97 21.08 -23.84
C PRO A 46 -15.60 20.08 -22.75
N TYR A 47 -14.74 20.46 -21.80
CA TYR A 47 -14.28 19.60 -20.71
C TYR A 47 -15.32 19.44 -19.58
N GLU A 48 -16.33 20.29 -19.50
CA GLU A 48 -17.40 20.20 -18.48
C GLU A 48 -18.16 18.89 -18.52
N GLN A 49 -18.25 18.25 -19.69
CA GLN A 49 -18.89 16.95 -19.82
C GLN A 49 -18.23 15.86 -18.94
N TYR A 50 -16.91 15.91 -18.75
CA TYR A 50 -16.19 14.93 -17.93
C TYR A 50 -16.42 15.15 -16.43
N ALA A 51 -16.71 16.38 -16.01
CA ALA A 51 -17.09 16.68 -14.63
C ALA A 51 -18.40 16.00 -14.21
N LYS A 52 -19.26 15.67 -15.18
CA LYS A 52 -20.56 15.00 -14.97
C LYS A 52 -20.47 13.46 -15.01
N ALA A 53 -19.26 12.92 -15.25
CA ALA A 53 -19.06 11.47 -15.31
C ALA A 53 -19.44 10.80 -13.98
N THR A 54 -20.25 9.76 -14.06
CA THR A 54 -20.67 8.95 -12.92
C THR A 54 -19.65 7.84 -12.64
N ASP A 55 -19.67 7.31 -11.41
CA ASP A 55 -18.80 6.19 -11.04
C ASP A 55 -19.03 4.97 -11.96
N VAL A 56 -20.27 4.68 -12.32
CA VAL A 56 -20.64 3.59 -13.27
C VAL A 56 -20.05 3.82 -14.66
N GLN A 57 -20.04 5.05 -15.15
CA GLN A 57 -19.42 5.36 -16.45
C GLN A 57 -17.91 5.20 -16.43
N ILE A 58 -17.26 5.55 -15.31
CA ILE A 58 -15.82 5.36 -15.12
C ILE A 58 -15.50 3.85 -15.05
N GLU A 59 -16.29 3.06 -14.32
CA GLU A 59 -16.17 1.59 -14.29
C GLU A 59 -16.30 0.98 -15.69
N GLY A 60 -17.32 1.36 -16.45
CA GLY A 60 -17.49 0.90 -17.83
C GLY A 60 -16.34 1.32 -18.75
N ALA A 61 -15.74 2.49 -18.53
CA ALA A 61 -14.55 2.94 -19.27
C ALA A 61 -13.30 2.11 -18.91
N ILE A 62 -13.16 1.69 -17.66
CA ILE A 62 -12.08 0.79 -17.20
C ILE A 62 -12.23 -0.59 -17.85
N GLU A 63 -13.46 -1.14 -17.88
CA GLU A 63 -13.76 -2.42 -18.53
C GLU A 63 -13.42 -2.37 -20.03
N GLN A 64 -13.88 -1.34 -20.75
CA GLN A 64 -13.54 -1.12 -22.15
C GLN A 64 -12.03 -1.01 -22.39
N LEU A 65 -11.31 -0.27 -21.53
CA LEU A 65 -9.86 -0.17 -21.61
C LEU A 65 -9.18 -1.52 -21.41
N THR A 66 -9.65 -2.31 -20.45
CA THR A 66 -9.14 -3.66 -20.17
C THR A 66 -9.32 -4.57 -21.39
N GLU A 67 -10.51 -4.59 -22.00
CA GLU A 67 -10.76 -5.35 -23.22
C GLU A 67 -9.90 -4.89 -24.40
N ASP A 68 -9.72 -3.58 -24.57
CA ASP A 68 -8.93 -3.03 -25.64
C ASP A 68 -7.43 -3.41 -25.49
N LEU A 69 -6.89 -3.40 -24.27
CA LEU A 69 -5.53 -3.84 -23.97
C LEU A 69 -5.35 -5.34 -24.21
N ASP A 70 -6.33 -6.16 -23.80
CA ASP A 70 -6.32 -7.61 -24.03
C ASP A 70 -6.35 -7.94 -25.53
N LYS A 71 -7.17 -7.23 -26.31
CA LYS A 71 -7.24 -7.39 -27.77
C LYS A 71 -5.94 -6.92 -28.47
N ALA A 72 -5.39 -5.82 -28.04
CA ALA A 72 -4.16 -5.22 -28.61
C ALA A 72 -2.89 -6.00 -28.27
N LYS A 73 -2.90 -6.81 -27.20
CA LYS A 73 -1.75 -7.63 -26.73
C LYS A 73 -0.44 -6.85 -26.62
N VAL A 74 -0.53 -5.63 -26.07
CA VAL A 74 0.63 -4.73 -25.93
C VAL A 74 1.48 -5.02 -24.69
N GLY A 75 1.20 -6.09 -23.96
CA GLY A 75 1.94 -6.47 -22.74
C GLY A 75 1.63 -5.60 -21.53
N LEU A 76 0.47 -4.93 -21.54
CA LEU A 76 -0.07 -4.13 -20.44
C LEU A 76 -1.44 -4.65 -20.05
N GLU A 77 -1.76 -4.55 -18.76
CA GLU A 77 -3.06 -4.91 -18.22
C GLU A 77 -3.51 -3.90 -17.15
N VAL A 78 -4.80 -3.78 -16.94
CA VAL A 78 -5.38 -3.03 -15.82
C VAL A 78 -5.63 -4.00 -14.67
N ALA A 79 -4.92 -3.81 -13.56
CA ALA A 79 -5.10 -4.60 -12.35
C ALA A 79 -5.98 -3.86 -11.34
N HIS A 80 -6.92 -4.59 -10.73
CA HIS A 80 -7.69 -4.12 -9.57
C HIS A 80 -7.02 -4.63 -8.30
N VAL A 81 -6.45 -3.73 -7.52
CA VAL A 81 -5.63 -4.06 -6.34
C VAL A 81 -5.96 -3.12 -5.20
N ALA A 82 -6.19 -3.67 -4.01
CA ALA A 82 -6.46 -2.90 -2.80
C ALA A 82 -7.67 -1.95 -2.94
N GLY A 83 -8.70 -2.34 -3.73
CA GLY A 83 -9.88 -1.53 -4.01
C GLY A 83 -9.64 -0.35 -4.97
N ALA A 84 -8.52 -0.36 -5.71
CA ALA A 84 -8.14 0.65 -6.66
C ALA A 84 -7.60 0.01 -7.95
N TYR A 85 -7.45 0.80 -9.01
CA TYR A 85 -6.99 0.34 -10.32
C TYR A 85 -5.60 0.89 -10.63
N ARG A 86 -4.78 0.08 -11.29
CA ARG A 86 -3.48 0.50 -11.82
C ARG A 86 -3.20 -0.16 -13.17
N LEU A 87 -2.45 0.52 -14.00
CA LEU A 87 -1.86 -0.06 -15.20
C LEU A 87 -0.56 -0.76 -14.83
N GLN A 88 -0.39 -2.00 -15.25
CA GLN A 88 0.82 -2.79 -15.01
C GLN A 88 1.20 -3.62 -16.22
N ASN A 89 2.41 -4.19 -16.20
CA ASN A 89 2.83 -5.12 -17.23
C ASN A 89 2.11 -6.46 -17.09
N ASP A 90 1.75 -7.06 -18.23
CA ASP A 90 1.32 -8.46 -18.28
C ASP A 90 2.39 -9.37 -17.66
N ALA A 91 1.97 -10.38 -16.92
CA ALA A 91 2.83 -11.32 -16.24
C ALA A 91 3.80 -12.03 -17.20
N ALA A 92 3.39 -12.30 -18.43
CA ALA A 92 4.24 -12.90 -19.47
C ALA A 92 5.45 -12.01 -19.84
N CYS A 93 5.31 -10.69 -19.73
CA CYS A 93 6.39 -9.72 -19.98
C CYS A 93 7.33 -9.54 -18.77
N GLY A 94 6.96 -10.07 -17.59
CA GLY A 94 7.68 -9.90 -16.33
C GLY A 94 9.17 -10.21 -16.37
N PRO A 95 9.66 -11.31 -17.00
CA PRO A 95 11.08 -11.61 -17.10
C PRO A 95 11.89 -10.51 -17.82
N PHE A 96 11.35 -9.93 -18.90
CA PHE A 96 12.00 -8.88 -19.68
C PHE A 96 12.08 -7.56 -18.90
N VAL A 97 10.97 -7.18 -18.26
CA VAL A 97 10.93 -5.99 -17.40
C VAL A 97 11.90 -6.13 -16.23
N ARG A 98 11.98 -7.32 -15.62
CA ARG A 98 12.93 -7.60 -14.54
C ARG A 98 14.37 -7.46 -15.02
N ALA A 99 14.72 -8.00 -16.17
CA ALA A 99 16.06 -7.86 -16.74
C ALA A 99 16.44 -6.40 -17.00
N LEU A 100 15.50 -5.58 -17.48
CA LEU A 100 15.68 -4.14 -17.66
C LEU A 100 15.91 -3.41 -16.32
N LEU A 101 15.19 -3.81 -15.26
CA LEU A 101 15.22 -3.16 -13.95
C LEU A 101 16.22 -3.79 -12.96
N GLU A 102 17.00 -4.80 -13.37
CA GLU A 102 17.86 -5.63 -12.51
C GLU A 102 18.83 -4.87 -11.61
N LYS A 103 19.15 -3.63 -11.90
CA LYS A 103 19.98 -2.79 -11.01
C LYS A 103 19.27 -2.30 -9.76
N ASN A 104 17.96 -2.32 -9.72
CA ASN A 104 17.17 -1.99 -8.54
C ASN A 104 16.70 -3.28 -7.87
N GLN A 105 17.60 -3.94 -7.13
CA GLN A 105 17.20 -4.97 -6.14
C GLN A 105 16.47 -4.29 -4.97
N ALA A 106 15.47 -3.46 -5.30
CA ALA A 106 14.65 -2.81 -4.33
C ALA A 106 13.93 -3.86 -3.49
N MET A 107 14.35 -3.95 -2.24
CA MET A 107 13.58 -4.46 -1.11
C MET A 107 12.98 -5.88 -1.26
N ARG A 108 13.81 -6.87 -1.57
CA ARG A 108 13.40 -8.25 -1.32
C ARG A 108 13.28 -8.44 0.20
N LEU A 109 12.09 -8.82 0.64
CA LEU A 109 11.89 -9.25 2.01
C LEU A 109 12.76 -10.49 2.28
N SER A 110 13.53 -10.47 3.35
CA SER A 110 14.26 -11.67 3.79
C SER A 110 13.26 -12.74 4.25
N LYS A 111 13.68 -14.00 4.28
CA LYS A 111 12.82 -15.09 4.75
C LYS A 111 12.26 -14.84 6.17
N PRO A 112 13.04 -14.38 7.17
CA PRO A 112 12.51 -14.00 8.48
C PRO A 112 11.47 -12.87 8.41
N ALA A 113 11.65 -11.90 7.51
CA ALA A 113 10.69 -10.80 7.34
C ALA A 113 9.37 -11.29 6.72
N LEU A 114 9.44 -12.19 5.73
CA LEU A 114 8.23 -12.79 5.13
C LEU A 114 7.46 -13.64 6.15
N GLU A 115 8.15 -14.45 6.96
CA GLU A 115 7.53 -15.27 8.00
C GLU A 115 6.83 -14.41 9.06
N THR A 116 7.49 -13.35 9.53
CA THR A 116 6.90 -12.40 10.49
C THR A 116 5.71 -11.65 9.89
N LEU A 117 5.84 -11.17 8.64
CA LEU A 117 4.77 -10.49 7.92
C LEU A 117 3.57 -11.40 7.70
N ALA A 118 3.78 -12.67 7.39
CA ALA A 118 2.71 -13.66 7.25
C ALA A 118 1.93 -13.83 8.58
N ILE A 119 2.64 -13.95 9.71
CA ILE A 119 1.97 -14.05 11.02
C ILE A 119 1.09 -12.82 11.26
N VAL A 120 1.63 -11.62 11.04
CA VAL A 120 0.82 -10.39 11.18
C VAL A 120 -0.39 -10.42 10.26
N ALA A 121 -0.23 -10.77 8.98
CA ALA A 121 -1.31 -10.76 7.99
C ALA A 121 -2.45 -11.73 8.35
N TYR A 122 -2.12 -12.91 8.84
CA TYR A 122 -3.14 -13.92 9.17
C TYR A 122 -3.75 -13.79 10.57
N ARG A 123 -3.02 -13.15 11.52
CA ARG A 123 -3.46 -13.03 12.92
C ARG A 123 -3.83 -11.62 13.36
N GLN A 124 -3.78 -10.64 12.46
CA GLN A 124 -4.11 -9.25 12.80
C GLN A 124 -5.52 -9.07 13.34
N PRO A 125 -5.72 -8.16 14.32
CA PRO A 125 -4.68 -7.43 15.02
C PRO A 125 -3.99 -8.30 16.09
N CYS A 126 -2.65 -8.33 16.11
CA CYS A 126 -1.87 -9.20 16.99
C CYS A 126 -0.80 -8.44 17.78
N LEU A 127 -0.43 -8.98 18.95
CA LEU A 127 0.61 -8.46 19.81
C LEU A 127 2.01 -8.90 19.33
N ARG A 128 3.04 -8.12 19.70
CA ARG A 128 4.43 -8.55 19.49
C ARG A 128 4.72 -9.92 20.15
N SER A 129 4.28 -10.12 21.38
CA SER A 129 4.45 -11.38 22.10
C SER A 129 3.82 -12.57 21.38
N GLU A 130 2.65 -12.41 20.79
CA GLU A 130 1.98 -13.45 19.99
C GLU A 130 2.77 -13.78 18.71
N ILE A 131 3.42 -12.80 18.11
CA ILE A 131 4.29 -13.01 16.94
C ILE A 131 5.55 -13.76 17.38
N GLU A 132 6.19 -13.34 18.48
CA GLU A 132 7.40 -13.97 19.05
C GLU A 132 7.14 -15.42 19.49
N GLU A 133 5.97 -15.71 20.06
CA GLU A 133 5.55 -17.06 20.43
C GLU A 133 5.55 -18.02 19.21
N VAL A 134 5.01 -17.56 18.08
CA VAL A 134 4.99 -18.36 16.86
C VAL A 134 6.38 -18.47 16.23
N ARG A 135 7.17 -17.38 16.29
CA ARG A 135 8.50 -17.32 15.68
C ARG A 135 9.59 -18.05 16.49
N GLY A 136 9.39 -18.16 17.81
CA GLY A 136 10.40 -18.69 18.75
C GLY A 136 11.63 -17.80 18.95
N VAL A 137 11.63 -16.57 18.39
CA VAL A 137 12.73 -15.60 18.46
C VAL A 137 12.20 -14.18 18.55
N SER A 138 13.02 -13.24 19.04
CA SER A 138 12.66 -11.83 19.06
C SER A 138 12.43 -11.28 17.64
N VAL A 139 11.39 -10.45 17.49
CA VAL A 139 10.98 -9.89 16.19
C VAL A 139 11.16 -8.37 16.09
N ASP A 140 11.73 -7.70 17.09
CA ASP A 140 11.81 -6.24 17.15
C ASP A 140 12.42 -5.60 15.89
N ALA A 141 13.63 -6.05 15.52
CA ALA A 141 14.32 -5.51 14.35
C ALA A 141 13.57 -5.77 13.04
N VAL A 142 12.95 -6.95 12.93
CA VAL A 142 12.16 -7.32 11.74
C VAL A 142 10.87 -6.52 11.68
N LEU A 143 10.20 -6.36 12.82
CA LEU A 143 8.94 -5.63 12.90
C LEU A 143 9.15 -4.13 12.58
N ARG A 144 10.21 -3.49 13.12
CA ARG A 144 10.60 -2.12 12.75
C ARG A 144 10.80 -2.00 11.24
N LYS A 145 11.60 -2.88 10.64
CA LYS A 145 11.83 -2.87 9.19
C LYS A 145 10.52 -2.99 8.38
N LEU A 146 9.58 -3.82 8.81
CA LEU A 146 8.28 -3.97 8.15
C LEU A 146 7.42 -2.70 8.29
N ILE A 147 7.52 -1.99 9.42
CA ILE A 147 6.87 -0.70 9.64
C ILE A 147 7.51 0.39 8.76
N ASP A 148 8.84 0.48 8.70
CA ASP A 148 9.58 1.43 7.85
C ASP A 148 9.25 1.21 6.36
N MET A 149 9.06 -0.04 5.96
CA MET A 149 8.59 -0.40 4.62
C MET A 149 7.10 -0.12 4.40
N GLN A 150 6.39 0.30 5.45
CA GLN A 150 4.94 0.55 5.45
C GLN A 150 4.10 -0.70 5.08
N LEU A 151 4.58 -1.90 5.36
CA LEU A 151 3.83 -3.15 5.17
C LEU A 151 3.03 -3.53 6.42
N VAL A 152 3.53 -3.14 7.60
CA VAL A 152 2.89 -3.31 8.91
C VAL A 152 2.67 -1.95 9.54
N ARG A 153 1.62 -1.81 10.33
CA ARG A 153 1.31 -0.60 11.11
C ARG A 153 0.87 -0.98 12.51
N VAL A 154 0.95 -0.04 13.42
CA VAL A 154 0.24 -0.10 14.71
C VAL A 154 -1.23 0.18 14.45
N VAL A 155 -2.11 -0.67 14.94
CA VAL A 155 -3.57 -0.54 14.78
C VAL A 155 -4.17 0.18 15.99
N LYS A 156 -3.89 -0.31 17.21
CA LYS A 156 -4.36 0.26 18.49
C LYS A 156 -3.57 -0.29 19.66
N ARG A 157 -3.77 0.26 20.85
CA ARG A 157 -3.30 -0.36 22.09
C ARG A 157 -4.27 -1.45 22.56
N SER A 158 -3.69 -2.51 23.12
CA SER A 158 -4.46 -3.59 23.77
C SER A 158 -5.02 -3.13 25.10
N GLU A 159 -6.08 -3.79 25.57
CA GLU A 159 -6.64 -3.62 26.92
C GLU A 159 -5.90 -4.43 27.99
N LEU A 160 -4.93 -5.26 27.60
CA LEU A 160 -4.12 -6.06 28.51
C LEU A 160 -3.24 -5.18 29.41
N PRO A 161 -2.83 -5.67 30.60
CA PRO A 161 -1.91 -4.96 31.48
C PRO A 161 -0.66 -4.50 30.72
N GLY A 162 -0.22 -3.26 30.92
CA GLY A 162 0.85 -2.64 30.16
C GLY A 162 0.44 -2.06 28.80
N ARG A 163 -0.83 -2.23 28.40
CA ARG A 163 -1.42 -1.70 27.15
C ARG A 163 -0.50 -1.82 25.92
N PRO A 164 -0.01 -3.03 25.60
CA PRO A 164 0.92 -3.21 24.49
C PRO A 164 0.28 -2.89 23.14
N TRP A 165 1.12 -2.56 22.15
CA TRP A 165 0.68 -2.26 20.79
C TRP A 165 0.18 -3.49 20.06
N LEU A 166 -0.90 -3.32 19.30
CA LEU A 166 -1.44 -4.28 18.33
C LEU A 166 -1.02 -3.90 16.92
N PHE A 167 -0.53 -4.87 16.18
CA PHE A 167 -0.02 -4.71 14.81
C PHE A 167 -0.98 -5.28 13.78
N GLY A 168 -0.97 -4.71 12.60
CA GLY A 168 -1.75 -5.14 11.45
C GLY A 168 -1.11 -4.70 10.14
N THR A 169 -1.63 -5.17 9.03
CA THR A 169 -1.17 -4.81 7.68
C THR A 169 -1.71 -3.44 7.25
N THR A 170 -1.12 -2.91 6.19
CA THR A 170 -1.47 -1.62 5.59
C THR A 170 -2.11 -1.80 4.21
N GLN A 171 -2.58 -0.69 3.61
CA GLN A 171 -2.99 -0.65 2.23
C GLN A 171 -1.83 -1.03 1.28
N LYS A 172 -0.60 -0.57 1.59
CA LYS A 172 0.60 -0.88 0.82
C LYS A 172 0.95 -2.38 0.82
N PHE A 173 0.60 -3.10 1.89
CA PHE A 173 0.69 -4.56 1.92
C PHE A 173 -0.21 -5.19 0.85
N LEU A 174 -1.48 -4.77 0.76
CA LEU A 174 -2.41 -5.28 -0.26
C LEU A 174 -1.89 -4.99 -1.68
N GLU A 175 -1.40 -3.76 -1.90
CA GLU A 175 -0.80 -3.35 -3.18
C GLU A 175 0.44 -4.17 -3.53
N HIS A 176 1.31 -4.46 -2.55
CA HIS A 176 2.53 -5.22 -2.75
C HIS A 176 2.26 -6.68 -3.14
N PHE A 177 1.23 -7.28 -2.55
CA PHE A 177 0.84 -8.67 -2.82
C PHE A 177 -0.20 -8.81 -3.93
N GLY A 178 -0.73 -7.70 -4.45
CA GLY A 178 -1.70 -7.71 -5.55
C GLY A 178 -3.07 -8.26 -5.15
N ILE A 179 -3.49 -8.08 -3.90
CA ILE A 179 -4.79 -8.53 -3.37
C ILE A 179 -5.69 -7.33 -3.06
N ASN A 180 -7.01 -7.52 -3.11
CA ASN A 180 -7.98 -6.46 -2.83
C ASN A 180 -8.30 -6.34 -1.35
N ASP A 181 -8.37 -7.47 -0.67
CA ASP A 181 -8.70 -7.56 0.75
C ASP A 181 -7.84 -8.62 1.44
N ILE A 182 -7.67 -8.49 2.75
CA ILE A 182 -6.93 -9.47 3.56
C ILE A 182 -7.56 -10.87 3.52
N ASN A 183 -8.84 -10.95 3.23
CA ASN A 183 -9.57 -12.21 3.09
C ASN A 183 -9.21 -12.97 1.80
N ASP A 184 -8.60 -12.30 0.82
CA ASP A 184 -8.11 -12.94 -0.41
C ASP A 184 -6.84 -13.75 -0.20
N LEU A 185 -6.22 -13.66 1.01
CA LEU A 185 -5.07 -14.50 1.35
C LEU A 185 -5.45 -15.99 1.34
N PRO A 186 -4.61 -16.85 0.74
CA PRO A 186 -4.85 -18.29 0.72
C PRO A 186 -5.08 -18.86 2.12
N GLY A 187 -6.12 -19.67 2.32
CA GLY A 187 -6.41 -20.30 3.62
C GLY A 187 -6.92 -19.36 4.72
N SER A 188 -7.15 -18.07 4.42
CA SER A 188 -7.62 -17.08 5.40
C SER A 188 -8.95 -17.47 6.04
N GLN A 189 -9.86 -18.06 5.28
CA GLN A 189 -11.18 -18.50 5.77
C GLN A 189 -11.10 -19.73 6.67
N GLU A 190 -10.21 -20.66 6.36
CA GLU A 190 -9.97 -21.87 7.17
C GLU A 190 -9.33 -21.51 8.51
N LEU A 191 -8.32 -20.64 8.49
CA LEU A 191 -7.68 -20.13 9.69
C LEU A 191 -8.65 -19.37 10.59
N LYS A 192 -9.50 -18.51 10.02
CA LYS A 192 -10.55 -17.79 10.77
C LYS A 192 -11.57 -18.73 11.43
N ARG A 193 -11.86 -19.87 10.80
CA ARG A 193 -12.73 -20.90 11.40
C ARG A 193 -12.05 -21.65 12.53
N ALA A 194 -10.75 -21.88 12.41
CA ALA A 194 -9.94 -22.59 13.41
C ALA A 194 -9.56 -21.74 14.64
N MET A 195 -9.64 -20.39 14.54
CA MET A 195 -9.31 -19.47 15.62
C MET A 195 -10.41 -19.44 16.70
N PRO A 196 -10.07 -19.44 18.00
CA PRO A 196 -11.02 -19.32 19.11
C PRO A 196 -11.83 -18.02 19.05
N VAL A 197 -13.07 -18.06 19.55
CA VAL A 197 -14.05 -16.94 19.49
C VAL A 197 -13.55 -15.67 20.20
N GLU A 198 -12.63 -15.76 21.15
CA GLU A 198 -12.07 -14.61 21.89
C GLU A 198 -11.22 -13.67 21.02
N GLU A 199 -10.55 -14.20 19.98
CA GLU A 199 -9.76 -13.37 19.05
C GLU A 199 -10.64 -12.56 18.08
N LYS A 200 -11.87 -13.01 17.82
CA LYS A 200 -12.81 -12.32 16.90
C LYS A 200 -13.33 -10.98 17.42
N LYS A 201 -13.34 -10.77 18.74
CA LYS A 201 -13.80 -9.50 19.37
C LYS A 201 -12.76 -8.37 19.30
N LYS A 202 -11.50 -8.67 18.97
CA LYS A 202 -10.42 -7.68 18.91
C LYS A 202 -10.40 -6.85 17.60
N ALA A 203 -11.19 -7.23 16.60
CA ALA A 203 -11.07 -6.74 15.22
C ALA A 203 -11.90 -5.51 14.84
N ALA A 204 -12.70 -4.94 15.75
CA ALA A 204 -13.60 -3.83 15.41
C ALA A 204 -13.27 -2.57 16.22
N THR A 205 -12.58 -1.63 15.62
CA THR A 205 -12.80 -0.17 15.68
C THR A 205 -11.57 0.57 15.12
N THR A 206 -11.77 1.36 14.08
CA THR A 206 -10.73 2.07 13.33
C THR A 206 -11.04 3.56 13.41
N GLU A 207 -10.53 4.32 14.40
CA GLU A 207 -10.70 5.78 14.41
C GLU A 207 -9.56 6.66 15.00
N ASP A 208 -8.42 6.12 15.51
CA ASP A 208 -7.41 6.95 16.21
C ASP A 208 -6.01 6.94 15.56
N LEU A 209 -5.91 7.13 14.25
CA LEU A 209 -4.68 6.90 13.48
C LEU A 209 -3.59 8.00 13.45
N PRO A 210 -3.86 9.33 13.59
CA PRO A 210 -2.80 10.33 13.38
C PRO A 210 -1.87 10.58 14.58
N GLU A 211 -2.29 10.36 15.82
CA GLU A 211 -1.46 10.63 17.01
C GLU A 211 -0.40 9.54 17.25
N ILE A 212 -0.69 8.31 16.86
CA ILE A 212 0.14 7.13 17.13
C ILE A 212 1.39 7.09 16.26
N GLU A 213 1.29 7.52 14.99
CA GLU A 213 2.45 7.60 14.08
C GLU A 213 3.45 8.68 14.52
N LYS A 214 2.97 9.73 15.17
CA LYS A 214 3.80 10.82 15.67
C LYS A 214 4.59 10.41 16.91
N GLU A 215 3.98 9.71 17.86
CA GLU A 215 4.65 9.16 19.05
C GLU A 215 5.71 8.11 18.71
N LEU A 216 5.49 7.32 17.67
CA LEU A 216 6.48 6.32 17.21
C LEU A 216 7.69 6.95 16.53
N LYS A 217 7.49 8.03 15.76
CA LYS A 217 8.58 8.79 15.16
C LYS A 217 9.42 9.53 16.22
N GLU A 218 8.76 10.19 17.16
CA GLU A 218 9.44 10.90 18.26
C GLU A 218 10.27 9.95 19.15
N LYS A 219 9.80 8.73 19.39
CA LYS A 219 10.56 7.71 20.15
C LYS A 219 11.67 7.06 19.35
N SER A 220 11.58 6.98 18.02
CA SER A 220 12.68 6.48 17.19
C SER A 220 13.80 7.51 17.07
N GLU A 221 13.47 8.80 16.96
CA GLU A 221 14.44 9.89 16.95
C GLU A 221 15.14 10.08 18.31
N ALA A 222 14.42 9.87 19.42
CA ALA A 222 15.01 9.92 20.75
C ALA A 222 15.97 8.73 21.04
N ALA A 223 15.70 7.55 20.47
CA ALA A 223 16.58 6.39 20.63
C ALA A 223 17.86 6.50 19.79
N ASP A 224 17.80 7.13 18.62
CA ASP A 224 18.97 7.38 17.78
C ASP A 224 19.86 8.50 18.35
N THR A 225 19.29 9.45 19.11
CA THR A 225 20.03 10.53 19.78
C THR A 225 20.82 9.99 20.99
N ASP A 226 20.27 9.04 21.73
CA ASP A 226 20.95 8.44 22.89
C ASP A 226 22.17 7.58 22.47
N VAL A 227 22.07 6.89 21.34
CA VAL A 227 23.19 6.11 20.81
C VAL A 227 24.30 7.03 20.26
N SER A 228 23.94 8.17 19.69
CA SER A 228 24.90 9.14 19.16
C SER A 228 25.63 9.92 20.26
N MET A 229 24.97 10.22 21.38
CA MET A 229 25.63 10.87 22.54
C MET A 229 26.58 9.93 23.28
N ALA A 230 26.23 8.65 23.42
CA ALA A 230 27.13 7.67 24.04
C ALA A 230 28.40 7.41 23.23
N ALA A 231 28.34 7.52 21.91
CA ALA A 231 29.51 7.40 21.04
C ALA A 231 30.44 8.65 21.08
N LEU A 232 29.86 9.82 21.30
CA LEU A 232 30.64 11.09 21.45
C LEU A 232 31.37 11.18 22.79
N ASP A 233 30.80 10.63 23.86
CA ASP A 233 31.47 10.60 25.18
C ASP A 233 32.64 9.60 25.22
N GLU A 234 32.64 8.54 24.42
CA GLU A 234 33.78 7.63 24.30
C GLU A 234 34.96 8.22 23.46
N GLU A 235 34.67 9.04 22.46
CA GLU A 235 35.74 9.73 21.68
C GLU A 235 36.44 10.83 22.47
N ILE A 236 35.75 11.54 23.35
CA ILE A 236 36.32 12.62 24.18
C ILE A 236 37.27 12.07 25.27
N GLN A 237 37.07 10.83 25.73
CA GLN A 237 37.96 10.22 26.75
C GLN A 237 39.24 9.63 26.17
N GLN A 238 39.38 9.49 24.85
CA GLN A 238 40.59 8.95 24.22
C GLN A 238 41.61 10.04 23.81
N ASP A 239 41.21 11.31 23.78
CA ASP A 239 42.12 12.42 23.45
C ASP A 239 42.79 13.10 24.67
N GLU A 240 42.51 12.66 25.90
CA GLU A 240 43.15 13.19 27.13
C GLU A 240 44.17 12.24 27.78
N THR A 241 44.70 11.24 27.06
CA THR A 241 45.79 10.37 27.53
C THR A 241 46.91 10.39 26.55
#